data_6054679331eb6ee491e9b897348c6912
#
_entry.id   6054679331eb6ee491e9b897348c6912
#
_cell.length_a   1.000
_cell.length_b   1.000
_cell.length_c   1.000
_cell.angle_alpha   90.00
_cell.angle_beta   90.00
_cell.angle_gamma   90.00
#
_symmetry.space_group_name_H-M   'P 1'
#
loop_
_entity.id
_entity.type
_entity.pdbx_description
1 polymer ?
#
loop_
_entity_poly.entity_id
_entity_poly.type
_entity_poly.pdbx_seq_one_letter_code
_entity_poly.pdbx_strand_id
1 'polypeptide(L)'
;MLEAFINKLHTTDPDLIIAHNLCGSVIEILLNRIGILKINHWSRLGRMKRNTMPQRKNDGSISSWVPRQVSCGRLLVDTFLTAKELVRETNYELRYLCMQQLGDKAKDDLKEYDDE
;
A
#
# COMPACT_ATOMS: atom_id res chain seq x y z
N MET A 1 -9.99 -0.90 14.13
CA MET A 1 -9.50 -1.58 12.93
C MET A 1 -8.08 -1.13 12.56
N LEU A 2 -7.80 0.15 12.28
CA LEU A 2 -6.49 0.64 11.83
C LEU A 2 -5.37 0.45 12.87
N GLU A 3 -5.63 0.67 14.14
CA GLU A 3 -4.68 0.35 15.21
C GLU A 3 -4.34 -1.14 15.29
N ALA A 4 -5.35 -2.00 15.13
CA ALA A 4 -5.14 -3.44 15.09
C ALA A 4 -4.25 -3.85 13.90
N PHE A 5 -4.45 -3.22 12.73
CA PHE A 5 -3.61 -3.41 11.56
C PHE A 5 -2.15 -3.02 11.82
N ILE A 6 -1.92 -1.82 12.39
CA ILE A 6 -0.58 -1.35 12.73
C ILE A 6 0.10 -2.24 13.78
N ASN A 7 -0.66 -2.68 14.78
CA ASN A 7 -0.14 -3.60 15.79
C ASN A 7 0.17 -4.98 15.17
N LYS A 8 -0.65 -5.45 14.23
CA LYS A 8 -0.37 -6.70 13.51
C LYS A 8 0.90 -6.59 12.68
N LEU A 9 1.09 -5.48 11.94
CA LEU A 9 2.34 -5.21 11.22
C LEU A 9 3.55 -5.22 12.15
N HIS A 10 3.42 -4.61 13.32
CA HIS A 10 4.51 -4.58 14.30
C HIS A 10 4.84 -5.98 14.85
N THR A 11 3.81 -6.79 15.15
CA THR A 11 3.98 -8.14 15.70
C THR A 11 4.50 -9.13 14.65
N THR A 12 4.00 -9.05 13.42
CA THR A 12 4.41 -9.93 12.32
C THR A 12 5.80 -9.55 11.78
N ASP A 13 6.15 -8.28 11.91
CA ASP A 13 7.42 -7.68 11.46
C ASP A 13 7.84 -8.07 10.02
N PRO A 14 6.99 -7.88 9.00
CA PRO A 14 7.32 -8.24 7.64
C PRO A 14 8.44 -7.37 7.09
N ASP A 15 9.34 -7.96 6.30
CA ASP A 15 10.39 -7.23 5.60
C ASP A 15 9.85 -6.52 4.35
N LEU A 16 8.81 -7.09 3.76
CA LEU A 16 8.24 -6.68 2.49
C LEU A 16 6.74 -6.42 2.64
N ILE A 17 6.28 -5.28 2.14
CA ILE A 17 4.86 -4.94 2.01
C ILE A 17 4.55 -4.77 0.53
N ILE A 18 3.63 -5.58 0.03
CA ILE A 18 3.24 -5.60 -1.38
C ILE A 18 1.77 -5.21 -1.49
N ALA A 19 1.47 -4.29 -2.38
CA ALA A 19 0.09 -4.01 -2.78
C ALA A 19 0.04 -3.39 -4.18
N HIS A 20 -1.12 -3.44 -4.80
CA HIS A 20 -1.37 -2.81 -6.09
C HIS A 20 -1.70 -1.33 -5.90
N ASN A 21 -1.04 -0.46 -6.65
CA ASN A 21 -1.13 1.00 -6.51
C ASN A 21 -0.82 1.51 -5.08
N LEU A 22 0.12 0.84 -4.42
CA LEU A 22 0.49 1.11 -3.04
C LEU A 22 0.99 2.54 -2.85
N CYS A 23 1.94 2.96 -3.69
CA CYS A 23 2.58 4.28 -3.62
C CYS A 23 1.70 5.40 -4.21
N GLY A 24 0.74 5.07 -5.07
CA GLY A 24 -0.13 6.04 -5.72
C GLY A 24 -1.29 6.49 -4.84
N SER A 25 -2.01 5.56 -4.24
CA SER A 25 -3.23 5.89 -3.49
C SER A 25 -3.29 5.27 -2.10
N VAL A 26 -2.88 4.02 -1.93
CA VAL A 26 -3.11 3.28 -0.67
C VAL A 26 -2.39 3.93 0.51
N ILE A 27 -1.11 4.26 0.37
CA ILE A 27 -0.33 4.94 1.43
C ILE A 27 -0.92 6.31 1.75
N GLU A 28 -1.38 7.04 0.75
CA GLU A 28 -1.98 8.35 0.95
C GLU A 28 -3.25 8.27 1.79
N ILE A 29 -4.15 7.38 1.43
CA ILE A 29 -5.39 7.15 2.16
C ILE A 29 -5.09 6.70 3.59
N LEU A 30 -4.15 5.75 3.75
CA LEU A 30 -3.74 5.22 5.04
C LEU A 30 -3.21 6.32 5.96
N LEU A 31 -2.26 7.13 5.49
CA LEU A 31 -1.66 8.22 6.28
C LEU A 31 -2.69 9.30 6.62
N ASN A 32 -3.59 9.62 5.69
CA ASN A 32 -4.65 10.57 5.94
C ASN A 32 -5.57 10.08 7.07
N ARG A 33 -5.98 8.83 7.04
CA ARG A 33 -6.83 8.24 8.10
C ARG A 33 -6.11 8.15 9.43
N ILE A 34 -4.84 7.79 9.44
CA ILE A 34 -4.01 7.78 10.64
C ILE A 34 -3.94 9.18 11.27
N GLY A 35 -3.77 10.22 10.45
CA GLY A 35 -3.73 11.60 10.91
C GLY A 35 -5.07 12.08 11.49
N ILE A 36 -6.19 11.78 10.82
CA ILE A 36 -7.54 12.14 11.30
C ILE A 36 -7.85 11.44 12.63
N LEU A 37 -7.52 10.15 12.74
CA LEU A 37 -7.79 9.33 13.93
C LEU A 37 -6.75 9.55 15.04
N LYS A 38 -5.72 10.35 14.81
CA LYS A 38 -4.64 10.67 15.77
C LYS A 38 -3.99 9.42 16.39
N ILE A 39 -3.67 8.43 15.54
CA ILE A 39 -3.08 7.17 15.99
C ILE A 39 -1.63 7.41 16.42
N ASN A 40 -1.33 7.21 17.69
CA ASN A 40 -0.02 7.53 18.28
C ASN A 40 1.13 6.66 17.77
N HIS A 41 0.84 5.43 17.36
CA HIS A 41 1.86 4.45 16.95
C HIS A 41 2.00 4.29 15.43
N TRP A 42 1.67 5.33 14.67
CA TRP A 42 1.73 5.33 13.21
C TRP A 42 3.11 4.94 12.64
N SER A 43 4.19 5.30 13.35
CA SER A 43 5.57 4.99 12.92
C SER A 43 5.90 3.49 12.91
N ARG A 44 5.04 2.64 13.47
CA ARG A 44 5.12 1.17 13.37
C ARG A 44 4.82 0.63 11.97
N LEU A 45 4.35 1.47 11.07
CA LEU A 45 4.32 1.14 9.64
C LEU A 45 5.72 0.83 9.09
N GLY A 46 6.73 1.51 9.63
CA GLY A 46 8.13 1.20 9.45
C GLY A 46 8.74 0.50 10.68
N ARG A 47 10.05 0.38 10.68
CA ARG A 47 10.85 -0.15 11.80
C ARG A 47 11.51 0.95 12.61
N MET A 48 11.56 2.19 12.09
CA MET A 48 12.17 3.31 12.78
C MET A 48 11.11 4.15 13.48
N LYS A 49 11.34 4.40 14.78
CA LYS A 49 10.48 5.29 15.56
C LYS A 49 10.63 6.72 15.05
N ARG A 50 9.51 7.35 14.72
CA ARG A 50 9.43 8.76 14.30
C ARG A 50 8.40 9.51 15.12
N ASN A 51 8.73 10.74 15.47
CA ASN A 51 7.85 11.60 16.25
C ASN A 51 7.03 12.55 15.36
N THR A 52 7.55 12.88 14.17
CA THR A 52 6.92 13.85 13.27
C THR A 52 6.31 13.11 12.08
N MET A 53 5.00 13.21 11.93
CA MET A 53 4.29 12.65 10.79
C MET A 53 4.63 13.45 9.52
N PRO A 54 4.90 12.81 8.38
CA PRO A 54 5.13 13.49 7.14
C PRO A 54 3.91 14.35 6.75
N GLN A 55 4.17 15.61 6.42
CA GLN A 55 3.11 16.54 6.05
C GLN A 55 2.81 16.46 4.54
N ARG A 56 1.57 16.73 4.21
CA ARG A 56 1.16 16.95 2.82
C ARG A 56 1.78 18.23 2.28
N LYS A 57 2.03 18.26 0.99
CA LYS A 57 2.34 19.50 0.29
C LYS A 57 1.14 20.44 0.28
N ASN A 58 1.36 21.72 -0.01
CA ASN A 58 0.31 22.73 -0.11
C ASN A 58 -0.74 22.43 -1.18
N ASP A 59 -0.41 21.61 -2.19
CA ASP A 59 -1.33 21.12 -3.23
C ASP A 59 -2.18 19.92 -2.79
N GLY A 60 -2.05 19.50 -1.53
CA GLY A 60 -2.76 18.34 -0.98
C GLY A 60 -2.15 16.98 -1.34
N SER A 61 -1.15 16.95 -2.23
CA SER A 61 -0.49 15.71 -2.63
C SER A 61 0.55 15.25 -1.60
N ILE A 62 0.79 13.96 -1.55
CA ILE A 62 1.89 13.37 -0.78
C ILE A 62 3.13 13.31 -1.67
N SER A 63 4.25 13.80 -1.16
CA SER A 63 5.52 13.68 -1.87
C SER A 63 5.87 12.20 -2.10
N SER A 64 6.45 11.86 -3.25
CA SER A 64 6.95 10.52 -3.57
C SER A 64 7.95 9.97 -2.54
N TRP A 65 8.54 10.84 -1.72
CA TRP A 65 9.43 10.47 -0.62
C TRP A 65 8.69 9.97 0.63
N VAL A 66 7.42 10.35 0.81
CA VAL A 66 6.66 10.01 2.02
C VAL A 66 6.51 8.50 2.22
N PRO A 67 6.17 7.68 1.21
CA PRO A 67 6.12 6.23 1.37
C PRO A 67 7.42 5.66 1.91
N ARG A 68 8.56 6.08 1.35
CA ARG A 68 9.89 5.63 1.79
C ARG A 68 10.24 6.07 3.21
N GLN A 69 9.83 7.26 3.59
CA GLN A 69 10.07 7.77 4.95
C GLN A 69 9.24 7.03 5.99
N VAL A 70 7.99 6.72 5.66
CA VAL A 70 7.07 6.04 6.58
C VAL A 70 7.41 4.57 6.74
N SER A 71 7.85 3.92 5.67
CA SER A 71 8.21 2.49 5.67
C SER A 71 9.66 2.20 6.00
N CYS A 72 10.40 3.17 6.54
CA CYS A 72 11.83 3.03 6.80
C CYS A 72 12.16 1.73 7.54
N GLY A 73 13.03 0.89 6.95
CA GLY A 73 13.36 -0.45 7.44
C GLY A 73 12.49 -1.57 6.87
N ARG A 74 11.50 -1.26 6.02
CA ARG A 74 10.72 -2.24 5.24
C ARG A 74 10.75 -1.86 3.76
N LEU A 75 10.69 -2.85 2.88
CA LEU A 75 10.57 -2.63 1.45
C LEU A 75 9.10 -2.54 1.04
N LEU A 76 8.74 -1.46 0.35
CA LEU A 76 7.42 -1.32 -0.29
C LEU A 76 7.53 -1.72 -1.76
N VAL A 77 6.68 -2.63 -2.20
CA VAL A 77 6.58 -3.05 -3.60
C VAL A 77 5.19 -2.71 -4.12
N ASP A 78 5.18 -1.89 -5.15
CA ASP A 78 3.96 -1.52 -5.85
C ASP A 78 3.84 -2.35 -7.14
N THR A 79 2.91 -3.30 -7.14
CA THR A 79 2.72 -4.19 -8.29
C THR A 79 2.20 -3.47 -9.53
N PHE A 80 1.55 -2.30 -9.38
CA PHE A 80 1.14 -1.48 -10.51
C PHE A 80 2.35 -0.89 -11.26
N LEU A 81 3.32 -0.36 -10.53
CA LEU A 81 4.55 0.19 -11.11
C LEU A 81 5.41 -0.93 -11.70
N THR A 82 5.56 -2.03 -10.97
CA THR A 82 6.34 -3.20 -11.44
C THR A 82 5.74 -3.81 -12.70
N ALA A 83 4.41 -3.90 -12.78
CA ALA A 83 3.75 -4.39 -13.99
C ALA A 83 4.00 -3.49 -15.21
N LYS A 84 4.01 -2.17 -15.04
CA LYS A 84 4.34 -1.22 -16.13
C LYS A 84 5.75 -1.38 -16.67
N GLU A 85 6.68 -1.79 -15.83
CA GLU A 85 8.07 -2.02 -16.24
C GLU A 85 8.27 -3.37 -16.91
N LEU A 86 7.60 -4.41 -16.42
CA LEU A 86 7.85 -5.79 -16.83
C LEU A 86 6.88 -6.32 -17.88
N VAL A 87 5.67 -5.82 -17.93
CA VAL A 87 4.58 -6.33 -18.79
C VAL A 87 4.12 -5.25 -19.76
N ARG A 88 4.03 -5.58 -21.04
CA ARG A 88 3.47 -4.68 -22.07
C ARG A 88 1.98 -4.94 -22.22
N GLU A 89 1.18 -4.16 -21.50
CA GLU A 89 -0.28 -4.25 -21.56
C GLU A 89 -0.90 -2.86 -21.79
N THR A 90 -2.14 -2.82 -22.21
CA THR A 90 -2.89 -1.57 -22.38
C THR A 90 -3.57 -1.11 -21.11
N ASN A 91 -3.92 -2.04 -20.23
CA ASN A 91 -4.54 -1.77 -18.94
C ASN A 91 -3.73 -2.44 -17.82
N TYR A 92 -3.46 -1.70 -16.75
CA TYR A 92 -2.70 -2.16 -15.59
C TYR A 92 -3.55 -2.27 -14.32
N GLU A 93 -4.87 -2.34 -14.46
CA GLU A 93 -5.76 -2.66 -13.33
C GLU A 93 -5.49 -4.08 -12.83
N LEU A 94 -5.57 -4.26 -11.52
CA LEU A 94 -5.27 -5.54 -10.86
C LEU A 94 -6.08 -6.69 -11.48
N ARG A 95 -7.39 -6.49 -11.65
CA ARG A 95 -8.29 -7.50 -12.23
C ARG A 95 -7.86 -7.91 -13.63
N TYR A 96 -7.57 -6.94 -14.48
CA TYR A 96 -7.13 -7.19 -15.87
C TYR A 96 -5.82 -7.96 -15.90
N LEU A 97 -4.82 -7.54 -15.13
CA LEU A 97 -3.53 -8.21 -15.06
C LEU A 97 -3.65 -9.64 -14.53
N CYS A 98 -4.45 -9.87 -13.50
CA CYS A 98 -4.70 -11.21 -12.98
C CYS A 98 -5.33 -12.11 -14.03
N MET A 99 -6.31 -11.62 -14.79
CA MET A 99 -6.95 -12.41 -15.85
C MET A 99 -5.99 -12.74 -16.99
N GLN A 100 -5.12 -11.81 -17.38
CA GLN A 100 -4.17 -12.02 -18.48
C GLN A 100 -3.02 -12.95 -18.07
N GLN A 101 -2.49 -12.79 -16.85
CA GLN A 101 -1.28 -13.52 -16.42
C GLN A 101 -1.60 -14.88 -15.76
N LEU A 102 -2.72 -14.98 -15.05
CA LEU A 102 -3.12 -16.19 -14.31
C LEU A 102 -4.22 -17.00 -15.01
N GLY A 103 -4.88 -16.42 -16.01
CA GLY A 103 -5.91 -17.09 -16.79
C GLY A 103 -7.15 -17.51 -15.99
N ASP A 104 -7.67 -18.71 -16.26
CA ASP A 104 -8.93 -19.16 -15.66
C ASP A 104 -8.88 -19.37 -14.14
N LYS A 105 -7.70 -19.61 -13.57
CA LYS A 105 -7.53 -19.72 -12.11
C LYS A 105 -7.89 -18.43 -11.37
N ALA A 106 -7.62 -17.27 -11.98
CA ALA A 106 -7.96 -15.98 -11.38
C ALA A 106 -9.46 -15.67 -11.46
N LYS A 107 -10.20 -16.30 -12.36
CA LYS A 107 -11.65 -16.05 -12.51
C LYS A 107 -12.46 -16.57 -11.33
N ASP A 108 -12.05 -17.69 -10.77
CA ASP A 108 -12.78 -18.30 -9.65
C ASP A 108 -12.53 -17.53 -8.35
N ASP A 109 -11.27 -17.12 -8.10
CA ASP A 109 -10.90 -16.34 -6.91
C ASP A 109 -11.46 -14.91 -6.95
N LEU A 110 -11.65 -14.31 -8.13
CA LEU A 110 -12.18 -12.95 -8.27
C LEU A 110 -13.71 -12.87 -8.18
N LYS A 111 -14.44 -13.96 -8.39
CA LYS A 111 -15.90 -14.00 -8.24
C LYS A 111 -16.32 -13.86 -6.77
N GLU A 112 -15.51 -14.34 -5.84
CA GLU A 112 -15.78 -14.28 -4.40
C GLU A 112 -15.79 -12.84 -3.86
N TYR A 113 -15.19 -11.88 -4.60
CA TYR A 113 -15.13 -10.45 -4.23
C TYR A 113 -16.26 -9.60 -4.83
N ASP A 114 -16.98 -10.09 -5.83
CA ASP A 114 -18.05 -9.35 -6.49
C ASP A 114 -19.43 -9.56 -5.81
N ASP A 115 -19.54 -10.51 -4.85
CA ASP A 115 -20.79 -10.88 -4.17
C ASP A 115 -20.94 -10.24 -2.77
N GLU A 116 -20.03 -9.34 -2.33
CA GLU A 116 -20.14 -8.51 -1.12
C GLU A 116 -20.44 -7.03 -1.47
#